data_db58bc91fbd0db5c10abf00e2435211f
#
_entry.id   db58bc91fbd0db5c10abf00e2435211f
#
_cell.length_a   1.000
_cell.length_b   1.000
_cell.length_c   1.000
_cell.angle_alpha   90.00
_cell.angle_beta   90.00
_cell.angle_gamma   90.00
#
_symmetry.space_group_name_H-M   'P 1'
#
loop_
_entity.id
_entity.type
_entity.pdbx_description
1 polymer ?
#
loop_
_entity_poly.entity_id
_entity_poly.type
_entity_poly.pdbx_seq_one_letter_code
_entity_poly.pdbx_strand_id
1 'polypeptide(L)'
;MRRSGDWVRWLVLGSWVARRAARDPGVRELASNYVAGQEVGDAIKVASRLRRQGLRLGFSYLSADHDPEDTRMVMDELLERLQGASDGSEVAVKPSSLGLKESAGRAGEVLGELCATAERRGAHVTLEMQWPADYDDVIDLYRRVREDHPMLGITLPANLLRVETECRRLGAEGARVRLCVGSYPAGRAVSHVTEHDKALALVRCLRILMESRAYPMLATHDPRIIELAQELALRNGRGPESFEY
;
A
#
# COMPACT_ATOMS: atom_id res chain seq x y z
N MET A 1 3.33 30.79 -5.26
CA MET A 1 4.02 30.51 -3.98
C MET A 1 3.99 29.00 -3.76
N ARG A 2 5.11 28.30 -3.89
CA ARG A 2 5.24 26.87 -3.57
C ARG A 2 5.18 26.73 -2.06
N ARG A 3 4.26 25.94 -1.52
CA ARG A 3 4.17 25.67 -0.09
C ARG A 3 5.45 24.95 0.36
N SER A 4 6.05 25.43 1.45
CA SER A 4 7.31 24.95 2.02
C SER A 4 7.33 23.46 2.41
N GLY A 5 6.19 22.75 2.32
CA GLY A 5 6.09 21.32 2.60
C GLY A 5 6.44 20.39 1.44
N ASP A 6 6.33 20.84 0.18
CA ASP A 6 6.51 19.94 -0.97
C ASP A 6 7.98 19.58 -1.23
N TRP A 7 8.90 20.47 -0.93
CA TRP A 7 10.33 20.19 -1.10
C TRP A 7 10.89 19.27 0.01
N VAL A 8 10.31 19.31 1.21
CA VAL A 8 10.69 18.41 2.32
C VAL A 8 10.24 16.97 2.00
N ARG A 9 9.03 16.77 1.43
CA ARG A 9 8.56 15.44 0.97
C ARG A 9 9.44 14.90 -0.15
N TRP A 10 9.88 15.74 -1.08
CA TRP A 10 10.77 15.33 -2.17
C TRP A 10 12.19 14.97 -1.67
N LEU A 11 12.73 15.69 -0.68
CA LEU A 11 14.00 15.38 -0.04
C LEU A 11 13.98 14.05 0.73
N VAL A 12 12.86 13.70 1.36
CA VAL A 12 12.71 12.46 2.14
C VAL A 12 12.57 11.23 1.22
N LEU A 13 12.02 11.38 0.01
CA LEU A 13 11.71 10.24 -0.87
C LEU A 13 12.85 9.82 -1.82
N GLY A 14 13.96 10.55 -1.92
CA GLY A 14 14.90 10.24 -3.00
C GLY A 14 16.37 10.61 -2.85
N SER A 15 16.88 11.01 -1.71
CA SER A 15 18.26 11.51 -1.66
C SER A 15 19.15 10.86 -0.59
N TRP A 16 20.46 10.80 -0.88
CA TRP A 16 21.54 10.51 0.05
C TRP A 16 21.44 11.34 1.37
N VAL A 17 20.88 12.54 1.32
CA VAL A 17 20.62 13.41 2.48
C VAL A 17 19.57 12.78 3.39
N ALA A 18 18.53 12.14 2.87
CA ALA A 18 17.51 11.47 3.67
C ALA A 18 18.08 10.27 4.45
N ARG A 19 18.97 9.49 3.82
CA ARG A 19 19.66 8.37 4.51
C ARG A 19 20.60 8.86 5.62
N ARG A 20 21.25 10.01 5.43
CA ARG A 20 22.10 10.61 6.45
C ARG A 20 21.28 11.25 7.58
N ALA A 21 20.18 11.91 7.24
CA ALA A 21 19.24 12.51 8.21
C ALA A 21 18.56 11.44 9.07
N ALA A 22 18.24 10.27 8.51
CA ALA A 22 17.67 9.15 9.27
C ALA A 22 18.59 8.60 10.38
N ARG A 23 19.89 8.94 10.36
CA ARG A 23 20.86 8.64 11.42
C ARG A 23 20.93 9.71 12.52
N ASP A 24 20.30 10.86 12.30
CA ASP A 24 20.26 11.96 13.26
C ASP A 24 19.24 11.64 14.38
N PRO A 25 19.62 11.77 15.67
CA PRO A 25 18.73 11.50 16.80
C PRO A 25 17.43 12.31 16.79
N GLY A 26 17.47 13.58 16.38
CA GLY A 26 16.29 14.43 16.30
C GLY A 26 15.33 14.00 15.18
N VAL A 27 15.85 13.53 14.06
CA VAL A 27 15.04 12.96 12.97
C VAL A 27 14.43 11.62 13.38
N ARG A 28 15.16 10.81 14.17
CA ARG A 28 14.64 9.57 14.74
C ARG A 28 13.48 9.81 15.69
N GLU A 29 13.56 10.82 16.53
CA GLU A 29 12.48 11.19 17.45
C GLU A 29 11.21 11.61 16.68
N LEU A 30 11.34 12.40 15.63
CA LEU A 30 10.22 12.73 14.74
C LEU A 30 9.69 11.50 13.99
N ALA A 31 10.56 10.62 13.52
CA ALA A 31 10.19 9.40 12.83
C ALA A 31 9.49 8.38 13.75
N SER A 32 9.80 8.38 15.05
CA SER A 32 9.20 7.46 16.03
C SER A 32 7.67 7.55 16.14
N ASN A 33 7.09 8.67 15.71
CA ASN A 33 5.64 8.83 15.60
C ASN A 33 5.02 8.10 14.42
N TYR A 34 5.84 7.68 13.42
CA TYR A 34 5.39 7.11 12.15
C TYR A 34 6.01 5.73 11.86
N VAL A 35 7.05 5.35 12.57
CA VAL A 35 7.78 4.09 12.40
C VAL A 35 7.72 3.31 13.71
N ALA A 36 7.30 2.06 13.64
CA ALA A 36 7.13 1.21 14.82
C ALA A 36 8.46 0.93 15.55
N GLY A 37 9.57 0.90 14.80
CA GLY A 37 10.92 0.66 15.33
C GLY A 37 11.86 0.16 14.24
N GLN A 38 13.04 -0.27 14.63
CA GLN A 38 14.07 -0.79 13.73
C GLN A 38 14.02 -2.32 13.60
N GLU A 39 13.47 -2.98 14.62
CA GLU A 39 13.43 -4.43 14.73
C GLU A 39 11.99 -4.96 14.59
N VAL A 40 11.84 -6.16 14.09
CA VAL A 40 10.55 -6.86 14.04
C VAL A 40 9.86 -6.88 15.41
N GLY A 41 10.66 -7.07 16.49
CA GLY A 41 10.16 -7.03 17.86
C GLY A 41 9.45 -5.74 18.27
N ASP A 42 9.86 -4.61 17.74
CA ASP A 42 9.20 -3.32 18.01
C ASP A 42 7.86 -3.23 17.26
N ALA A 43 7.83 -3.68 16.01
CA ALA A 43 6.60 -3.79 15.24
C ALA A 43 5.55 -4.68 15.95
N ILE A 44 5.98 -5.81 16.52
CA ILE A 44 5.11 -6.71 17.28
C ILE A 44 4.53 -6.04 18.54
N LYS A 45 5.32 -5.25 19.28
CA LYS A 45 4.83 -4.49 20.44
C LYS A 45 3.75 -3.49 20.06
N VAL A 46 3.98 -2.73 18.97
CA VAL A 46 3.01 -1.77 18.44
C VAL A 46 1.76 -2.49 17.95
N ALA A 47 1.90 -3.57 17.21
CA ALA A 47 0.83 -4.41 16.72
C ALA A 47 -0.08 -4.89 17.86
N SER A 48 0.51 -5.43 18.92
CA SER A 48 -0.23 -5.92 20.09
C SER A 48 -1.04 -4.82 20.76
N ARG A 49 -0.53 -3.58 20.80
CA ARG A 49 -1.24 -2.43 21.35
C ARG A 49 -2.43 -2.05 20.47
N LEU A 50 -2.25 -1.93 19.14
CA LEU A 50 -3.29 -1.53 18.19
C LEU A 50 -4.42 -2.57 18.12
N ARG A 51 -4.10 -3.86 18.15
CA ARG A 51 -5.13 -4.92 18.18
C ARG A 51 -6.00 -4.87 19.44
N ARG A 52 -5.45 -4.55 20.59
CA ARG A 52 -6.27 -4.35 21.80
C ARG A 52 -7.26 -3.19 21.68
N GLN A 53 -7.04 -2.27 20.72
CA GLN A 53 -7.97 -1.20 20.37
C GLN A 53 -8.99 -1.60 19.30
N GLY A 54 -8.96 -2.87 18.84
CA GLY A 54 -9.86 -3.38 17.81
C GLY A 54 -9.46 -2.99 16.37
N LEU A 55 -8.22 -2.47 16.18
CA LEU A 55 -7.74 -2.05 14.86
C LEU A 55 -7.19 -3.24 14.07
N ARG A 56 -7.44 -3.25 12.78
CA ARG A 56 -6.74 -4.10 11.82
C ARG A 56 -5.33 -3.57 11.60
N LEU A 57 -4.41 -4.45 11.19
CA LEU A 57 -3.00 -4.11 11.10
C LEU A 57 -2.52 -4.16 9.65
N GLY A 58 -1.82 -3.12 9.23
CA GLY A 58 -1.05 -3.11 7.99
C GLY A 58 0.42 -2.84 8.31
N PHE A 59 1.33 -3.60 7.68
CA PHE A 59 2.76 -3.48 7.87
C PHE A 59 3.45 -3.17 6.56
N SER A 60 4.46 -2.31 6.60
CA SER A 60 5.36 -2.08 5.48
C SER A 60 6.80 -2.02 5.97
N TYR A 61 7.68 -2.79 5.34
CA TYR A 61 9.10 -2.73 5.61
C TYR A 61 9.76 -1.62 4.80
N LEU A 62 10.50 -0.76 5.48
CA LEU A 62 11.22 0.36 4.86
C LEU A 62 12.70 -0.03 4.69
N SER A 63 12.98 -0.95 3.77
CA SER A 63 14.35 -1.35 3.44
C SER A 63 15.16 -0.16 2.92
N ALA A 64 16.40 -0.03 3.40
CA ALA A 64 17.33 0.98 2.94
C ALA A 64 18.03 0.60 1.62
N ASP A 65 18.27 -0.70 1.41
CA ASP A 65 19.12 -1.24 0.35
C ASP A 65 18.33 -1.92 -0.77
N HIS A 66 17.00 -1.97 -0.66
CA HIS A 66 16.09 -2.57 -1.66
C HIS A 66 16.47 -4.03 -2.02
N ASP A 67 16.96 -4.79 -1.03
CA ASP A 67 17.29 -6.21 -1.20
C ASP A 67 16.01 -7.06 -1.10
N PRO A 68 15.65 -7.81 -2.16
CA PRO A 68 14.48 -8.67 -2.17
C PRO A 68 14.51 -9.76 -1.10
N GLU A 69 15.68 -10.36 -0.86
CA GLU A 69 15.83 -11.43 0.12
C GLU A 69 15.70 -10.90 1.55
N ASP A 70 16.32 -9.76 1.86
CA ASP A 70 16.14 -9.09 3.14
C ASP A 70 14.68 -8.73 3.39
N THR A 71 14.00 -8.19 2.37
CA THR A 71 12.57 -7.88 2.42
C THR A 71 11.75 -9.13 2.75
N ARG A 72 12.01 -10.25 2.08
CA ARG A 72 11.34 -11.53 2.30
C ARG A 72 11.57 -12.03 3.72
N MET A 73 12.83 -12.10 4.16
CA MET A 73 13.20 -12.60 5.49
C MET A 73 12.55 -11.79 6.62
N VAL A 74 12.58 -10.46 6.54
CA VAL A 74 11.98 -9.58 7.56
C VAL A 74 10.46 -9.74 7.61
N MET A 75 9.80 -9.86 6.45
CA MET A 75 8.35 -10.03 6.40
C MET A 75 7.91 -11.43 6.83
N ASP A 76 8.66 -12.47 6.48
CA ASP A 76 8.41 -13.83 6.97
C ASP A 76 8.55 -13.89 8.50
N GLU A 77 9.62 -13.34 9.07
CA GLU A 77 9.81 -13.25 10.53
C GLU A 77 8.65 -12.50 11.19
N LEU A 78 8.22 -11.37 10.61
CA LEU A 78 7.09 -10.61 11.12
C LEU A 78 5.82 -11.46 11.18
N LEU A 79 5.45 -12.09 10.06
CA LEU A 79 4.26 -12.93 9.94
C LEU A 79 4.31 -14.14 10.91
N GLU A 80 5.46 -14.76 11.06
CA GLU A 80 5.65 -15.87 12.01
C GLU A 80 5.49 -15.43 13.46
N ARG A 81 6.06 -14.30 13.84
CA ARG A 81 6.04 -13.79 15.22
C ARG A 81 4.71 -13.15 15.62
N LEU A 82 3.91 -12.68 14.66
CA LEU A 82 2.56 -12.20 14.92
C LEU A 82 1.63 -13.32 15.41
N GLN A 83 1.90 -14.57 15.09
CA GLN A 83 1.08 -15.75 15.44
C GLN A 83 -0.41 -15.52 15.13
N GLY A 84 -1.33 -15.85 16.04
CA GLY A 84 -2.76 -15.58 15.86
C GLY A 84 -3.14 -14.10 15.67
N ALA A 85 -2.18 -13.19 15.84
CA ALA A 85 -2.36 -11.78 15.55
C ALA A 85 -2.17 -11.45 14.05
N SER A 86 -1.72 -12.37 13.22
CA SER A 86 -1.61 -12.18 11.77
C SER A 86 -2.97 -12.26 11.06
N ASP A 87 -3.95 -12.92 11.63
CA ASP A 87 -5.27 -13.13 11.01
C ASP A 87 -5.93 -11.80 10.63
N GLY A 88 -6.22 -11.65 9.34
CA GLY A 88 -6.73 -10.41 8.75
C GLY A 88 -5.74 -9.24 8.71
N SER A 89 -4.46 -9.44 9.06
CA SER A 89 -3.42 -8.44 8.90
C SER A 89 -2.94 -8.35 7.45
N GLU A 90 -2.34 -7.23 7.09
CA GLU A 90 -1.83 -6.99 5.74
C GLU A 90 -0.36 -6.61 5.75
N VAL A 91 0.39 -7.16 4.82
CA VAL A 91 1.78 -6.80 4.53
C VAL A 91 1.84 -6.07 3.20
N ALA A 92 2.29 -4.84 3.21
CA ALA A 92 2.45 -4.03 2.00
C ALA A 92 3.92 -4.06 1.55
N VAL A 93 4.15 -4.44 0.29
CA VAL A 93 5.49 -4.56 -0.29
C VAL A 93 5.66 -3.64 -1.49
N LYS A 94 6.84 -3.03 -1.58
CA LYS A 94 7.18 -2.10 -2.67
C LYS A 94 7.82 -2.85 -3.83
N PRO A 95 7.49 -2.49 -5.08
CA PRO A 95 8.16 -3.06 -6.25
C PRO A 95 9.69 -2.91 -6.22
N SER A 96 10.19 -1.78 -5.71
CA SER A 96 11.63 -1.54 -5.55
C SER A 96 12.28 -2.48 -4.52
N SER A 97 11.56 -2.84 -3.45
CA SER A 97 12.06 -3.78 -2.43
C SER A 97 12.01 -5.24 -2.90
N LEU A 98 11.33 -5.51 -4.01
CA LEU A 98 11.31 -6.82 -4.68
C LEU A 98 12.33 -6.91 -5.81
N GLY A 99 13.09 -5.85 -6.10
CA GLY A 99 14.04 -5.83 -7.20
C GLY A 99 13.36 -5.89 -8.57
N LEU A 100 12.15 -5.31 -8.74
CA LEU A 100 11.39 -5.42 -9.99
C LEU A 100 12.15 -4.92 -11.21
N LYS A 101 12.94 -3.84 -11.06
CA LYS A 101 13.74 -3.27 -12.16
C LYS A 101 14.93 -4.12 -12.56
N GLU A 102 15.48 -4.86 -11.62
CA GLU A 102 16.62 -5.74 -11.81
C GLU A 102 16.18 -7.06 -12.45
N SER A 103 15.10 -7.65 -11.94
CA SER A 103 14.57 -8.92 -12.46
C SER A 103 13.09 -9.09 -12.12
N ALA A 104 12.22 -8.95 -13.11
CA ALA A 104 10.79 -9.19 -12.97
C ALA A 104 10.48 -10.67 -12.60
N GLY A 105 11.31 -11.62 -13.04
CA GLY A 105 11.20 -13.04 -12.67
C GLY A 105 11.44 -13.24 -11.17
N ARG A 106 12.58 -12.76 -10.66
CA ARG A 106 12.92 -12.86 -9.24
C ARG A 106 11.94 -12.11 -8.35
N ALA A 107 11.51 -10.91 -8.76
CA ALA A 107 10.48 -10.16 -8.04
C ALA A 107 9.16 -10.96 -7.91
N GLY A 108 8.78 -11.68 -8.97
CA GLY A 108 7.61 -12.55 -8.96
C GLY A 108 7.76 -13.74 -8.01
N GLU A 109 8.92 -14.39 -7.99
CA GLU A 109 9.21 -15.49 -7.07
C GLU A 109 9.12 -15.02 -5.61
N VAL A 110 9.81 -13.94 -5.24
CA VAL A 110 9.80 -13.38 -3.88
C VAL A 110 8.39 -12.96 -3.46
N LEU A 111 7.65 -12.29 -4.35
CA LEU A 111 6.27 -11.90 -4.06
C LEU A 111 5.36 -13.13 -3.86
N GLY A 112 5.51 -14.16 -4.66
CA GLY A 112 4.77 -15.42 -4.52
C GLY A 112 5.07 -16.14 -3.21
N GLU A 113 6.36 -16.21 -2.82
CA GLU A 113 6.77 -16.79 -1.53
C GLU A 113 6.15 -16.04 -0.34
N LEU A 114 6.14 -14.70 -0.39
CA LEU A 114 5.49 -13.86 0.63
C LEU A 114 3.97 -14.09 0.68
N CYS A 115 3.31 -14.18 -0.48
CA CYS A 115 1.89 -14.51 -0.54
C CYS A 115 1.60 -15.87 0.10
N ALA A 116 2.37 -16.89 -0.24
CA ALA A 116 2.22 -18.23 0.33
C ALA A 116 2.43 -18.22 1.86
N THR A 117 3.40 -17.46 2.38
CA THR A 117 3.60 -17.32 3.83
C THR A 117 2.41 -16.61 4.48
N ALA A 118 1.95 -15.50 3.90
CA ALA A 118 0.83 -14.74 4.43
C ALA A 118 -0.46 -15.58 4.46
N GLU A 119 -0.76 -16.33 3.40
CA GLU A 119 -1.92 -17.23 3.30
C GLU A 119 -1.91 -18.30 4.41
N ARG A 120 -0.76 -18.93 4.66
CA ARG A 120 -0.61 -19.90 5.77
C ARG A 120 -0.88 -19.29 7.14
N ARG A 121 -0.71 -17.99 7.28
CA ARG A 121 -0.88 -17.24 8.53
C ARG A 121 -2.20 -16.47 8.61
N GLY A 122 -3.09 -16.60 7.62
CA GLY A 122 -4.35 -15.86 7.57
C GLY A 122 -4.17 -14.35 7.33
N ALA A 123 -3.03 -13.94 6.80
CA ALA A 123 -2.70 -12.57 6.42
C ALA A 123 -2.82 -12.35 4.91
N HIS A 124 -2.73 -11.11 4.48
CA HIS A 124 -2.75 -10.72 3.07
C HIS A 124 -1.48 -9.96 2.68
N VAL A 125 -1.15 -10.01 1.39
CA VAL A 125 -0.10 -9.18 0.81
C VAL A 125 -0.74 -8.17 -0.14
N THR A 126 -0.25 -6.91 -0.11
CA THR A 126 -0.61 -5.88 -1.08
C THR A 126 0.64 -5.34 -1.75
N LEU A 127 0.69 -5.42 -3.08
CA LEU A 127 1.73 -4.82 -3.89
C LEU A 127 1.47 -3.31 -3.99
N GLU A 128 2.44 -2.50 -3.55
CA GLU A 128 2.34 -1.03 -3.63
C GLU A 128 2.64 -0.54 -5.06
N MET A 129 2.04 0.60 -5.42
CA MET A 129 2.38 1.36 -6.61
C MET A 129 3.28 2.53 -6.20
N GLN A 130 4.46 2.63 -6.83
CA GLN A 130 5.41 3.71 -6.58
C GLN A 130 5.43 4.70 -7.76
N TRP A 131 6.42 4.60 -8.63
CA TRP A 131 6.60 5.56 -9.69
C TRP A 131 5.63 5.34 -10.86
N PRO A 132 5.03 6.41 -11.41
CA PRO A 132 4.15 6.30 -12.58
C PRO A 132 4.80 5.66 -13.81
N ALA A 133 6.13 5.79 -13.94
CA ALA A 133 6.88 5.17 -15.03
C ALA A 133 6.92 3.64 -14.94
N ASP A 134 6.79 3.09 -13.74
CA ASP A 134 6.87 1.64 -13.50
C ASP A 134 5.47 0.98 -13.48
N TYR A 135 4.43 1.75 -13.80
CA TYR A 135 3.04 1.31 -13.65
C TYR A 135 2.73 0.00 -14.38
N ASP A 136 3.16 -0.11 -15.64
CA ASP A 136 2.86 -1.29 -16.46
C ASP A 136 3.61 -2.51 -15.92
N ASP A 137 4.88 -2.38 -15.56
CA ASP A 137 5.68 -3.46 -14.98
C ASP A 137 5.07 -3.96 -13.65
N VAL A 138 4.55 -3.04 -12.81
CA VAL A 138 3.89 -3.39 -11.54
C VAL A 138 2.56 -4.11 -11.79
N ILE A 139 1.77 -3.67 -12.76
CA ILE A 139 0.51 -4.33 -13.12
C ILE A 139 0.79 -5.74 -13.68
N ASP A 140 1.82 -5.90 -14.50
CA ASP A 140 2.19 -7.19 -15.09
C ASP A 140 2.71 -8.15 -14.02
N LEU A 141 3.53 -7.67 -13.07
CA LEU A 141 3.96 -8.45 -11.91
C LEU A 141 2.75 -8.90 -11.08
N TYR A 142 1.86 -7.96 -10.73
CA TYR A 142 0.64 -8.24 -9.96
C TYR A 142 -0.22 -9.31 -10.63
N ARG A 143 -0.49 -9.20 -11.93
CA ARG A 143 -1.34 -10.14 -12.68
C ARG A 143 -0.76 -11.55 -12.65
N ARG A 144 0.54 -11.66 -12.97
CA ARG A 144 1.24 -12.95 -13.00
C ARG A 144 1.20 -13.66 -11.65
N VAL A 145 1.50 -12.96 -10.55
CA VAL A 145 1.52 -13.58 -9.22
C VAL A 145 0.10 -13.86 -8.71
N ARG A 146 -0.88 -13.02 -9.07
CA ARG A 146 -2.27 -13.21 -8.68
C ARG A 146 -2.94 -14.45 -9.28
N GLU A 147 -2.41 -14.99 -10.39
CA GLU A 147 -2.93 -16.24 -10.96
C GLU A 147 -2.88 -17.38 -9.94
N ASP A 148 -1.78 -17.47 -9.17
CA ASP A 148 -1.59 -18.49 -8.12
C ASP A 148 -2.04 -17.99 -6.73
N HIS A 149 -2.08 -16.67 -6.50
CA HIS A 149 -2.39 -16.03 -5.23
C HIS A 149 -3.55 -15.03 -5.37
N PRO A 150 -4.80 -15.49 -5.50
CA PRO A 150 -5.96 -14.63 -5.83
C PRO A 150 -6.27 -13.55 -4.77
N MET A 151 -5.77 -13.72 -3.55
CA MET A 151 -5.92 -12.75 -2.45
C MET A 151 -4.85 -11.66 -2.44
N LEU A 152 -3.88 -11.69 -3.35
CA LEU A 152 -2.92 -10.59 -3.54
C LEU A 152 -3.67 -9.29 -3.86
N GLY A 153 -3.41 -8.26 -3.06
CA GLY A 153 -3.92 -6.92 -3.27
C GLY A 153 -2.99 -6.05 -4.10
N ILE A 154 -3.51 -4.94 -4.58
CA ILE A 154 -2.73 -3.92 -5.29
C ILE A 154 -3.12 -2.51 -4.86
N THR A 155 -2.14 -1.62 -4.75
CA THR A 155 -2.38 -0.19 -4.51
C THR A 155 -2.53 0.56 -5.82
N LEU A 156 -3.60 1.34 -5.96
CA LEU A 156 -3.86 2.19 -7.10
C LEU A 156 -3.90 3.67 -6.70
N PRO A 157 -3.01 4.53 -7.25
CA PRO A 157 -3.02 5.97 -7.00
C PRO A 157 -4.01 6.68 -7.92
N ALA A 158 -5.12 7.17 -7.38
CA ALA A 158 -6.22 7.76 -8.12
C ALA A 158 -5.86 9.02 -8.94
N ASN A 159 -4.73 9.65 -8.64
CA ASN A 159 -4.26 10.78 -9.43
C ASN A 159 -3.81 10.42 -10.86
N LEU A 160 -3.55 9.16 -11.17
CA LEU A 160 -3.18 8.74 -12.52
C LEU A 160 -4.44 8.56 -13.39
N LEU A 161 -4.45 9.14 -14.59
CA LEU A 161 -5.62 9.15 -15.49
C LEU A 161 -6.12 7.75 -15.86
N ARG A 162 -5.22 6.77 -15.94
CA ARG A 162 -5.54 5.38 -16.31
C ARG A 162 -6.18 4.55 -15.19
N VAL A 163 -6.08 5.00 -13.93
CA VAL A 163 -6.51 4.23 -12.76
C VAL A 163 -8.02 4.00 -12.73
N GLU A 164 -8.82 4.93 -13.22
CA GLU A 164 -10.28 4.74 -13.28
C GLU A 164 -10.66 3.52 -14.14
N THR A 165 -9.98 3.32 -15.27
CA THR A 165 -10.17 2.14 -16.12
C THR A 165 -9.68 0.86 -15.42
N GLU A 166 -8.54 0.93 -14.73
CA GLU A 166 -8.02 -0.21 -13.97
C GLU A 166 -8.95 -0.60 -12.80
N CYS A 167 -9.54 0.38 -12.09
CA CYS A 167 -10.55 0.11 -11.06
C CYS A 167 -11.76 -0.66 -11.61
N ARG A 168 -12.26 -0.32 -12.82
CA ARG A 168 -13.35 -1.07 -13.44
C ARG A 168 -12.97 -2.52 -13.72
N ARG A 169 -11.76 -2.72 -14.24
CA ARG A 169 -11.25 -4.05 -14.57
C ARG A 169 -11.06 -4.90 -13.32
N LEU A 170 -10.29 -4.42 -12.35
CA LEU A 170 -10.02 -5.12 -11.11
C LEU A 170 -11.30 -5.30 -10.27
N GLY A 171 -12.23 -4.35 -10.36
CA GLY A 171 -13.54 -4.44 -9.77
C GLY A 171 -14.36 -5.62 -10.31
N ALA A 172 -14.36 -5.82 -11.63
CA ALA A 172 -15.03 -6.97 -12.26
C ALA A 172 -14.38 -8.31 -11.87
N GLU A 173 -13.08 -8.31 -11.61
CA GLU A 173 -12.31 -9.49 -11.18
C GLU A 173 -12.44 -9.81 -9.68
N GLY A 174 -13.08 -8.94 -8.88
CA GLY A 174 -13.20 -9.13 -7.43
C GLY A 174 -11.88 -8.94 -6.67
N ALA A 175 -10.98 -8.11 -7.19
CA ALA A 175 -9.65 -7.90 -6.62
C ALA A 175 -9.69 -7.13 -5.29
N ARG A 176 -8.67 -7.33 -4.45
CA ARG A 176 -8.36 -6.47 -3.30
C ARG A 176 -7.62 -5.22 -3.80
N VAL A 177 -8.21 -4.05 -3.66
CA VAL A 177 -7.67 -2.80 -4.21
C VAL A 177 -7.52 -1.75 -3.13
N ARG A 178 -6.27 -1.41 -2.80
CA ARG A 178 -5.97 -0.25 -1.96
C ARG A 178 -5.98 1.01 -2.83
N LEU A 179 -6.92 1.89 -2.56
CA LEU A 179 -7.07 3.14 -3.27
C LEU A 179 -6.49 4.29 -2.45
N CYS A 180 -5.54 5.02 -3.01
CA CYS A 180 -4.97 6.24 -2.43
C CYS A 180 -5.05 7.41 -3.41
N VAL A 181 -4.86 8.64 -2.90
CA VAL A 181 -4.81 9.84 -3.76
C VAL A 181 -3.64 9.79 -4.74
N GLY A 182 -2.51 9.25 -4.29
CA GLY A 182 -1.24 9.26 -5.02
C GLY A 182 -0.34 10.43 -4.61
N SER A 183 0.93 10.11 -4.30
CA SER A 183 1.91 11.07 -3.78
C SER A 183 3.16 11.21 -4.67
N TYR A 184 3.41 10.27 -5.57
CA TYR A 184 4.56 10.34 -6.47
C TYR A 184 4.33 11.35 -7.58
N PRO A 185 5.35 12.15 -7.92
CA PRO A 185 5.25 13.16 -8.96
C PRO A 185 4.93 12.53 -10.32
N ALA A 186 3.96 13.11 -11.03
CA ALA A 186 3.59 12.71 -12.38
C ALA A 186 3.27 13.95 -13.21
N GLY A 187 3.57 13.89 -14.51
CA GLY A 187 3.28 14.97 -15.44
C GLY A 187 1.79 15.07 -15.78
N ARG A 188 1.35 16.26 -16.24
CA ARG A 188 -0.04 16.55 -16.64
C ARG A 188 -0.57 15.61 -17.73
N ALA A 189 0.32 15.04 -18.54
CA ALA A 189 -0.08 14.11 -19.60
C ALA A 189 -0.63 12.78 -19.08
N VAL A 190 -0.26 12.39 -17.83
CA VAL A 190 -0.61 11.09 -17.24
C VAL A 190 -1.31 11.19 -15.90
N SER A 191 -1.47 12.41 -15.35
CA SER A 191 -2.07 12.58 -14.02
C SER A 191 -2.88 13.86 -13.86
N HIS A 192 -3.85 13.80 -12.95
CA HIS A 192 -4.48 14.96 -12.35
C HIS A 192 -3.48 15.71 -11.48
N VAL A 193 -3.37 17.03 -11.64
CA VAL A 193 -2.35 17.83 -10.94
C VAL A 193 -2.91 18.77 -9.88
N THR A 194 -4.19 19.18 -10.01
CA THR A 194 -4.83 20.00 -8.97
C THR A 194 -5.38 19.12 -7.85
N GLU A 195 -5.37 19.62 -6.63
CA GLU A 195 -5.93 18.85 -5.48
C GLU A 195 -7.42 18.57 -5.68
N HIS A 196 -8.15 19.49 -6.32
CA HIS A 196 -9.56 19.30 -6.68
C HIS A 196 -9.74 18.12 -7.63
N ASP A 197 -9.00 18.08 -8.74
CA ASP A 197 -9.12 16.99 -9.73
C ASP A 197 -8.70 15.64 -9.14
N LYS A 198 -7.67 15.62 -8.30
CA LYS A 198 -7.25 14.40 -7.58
C LYS A 198 -8.34 13.91 -6.65
N ALA A 199 -8.99 14.81 -5.90
CA ALA A 199 -10.10 14.45 -5.01
C ALA A 199 -11.28 13.88 -5.79
N LEU A 200 -11.65 14.51 -6.91
CA LEU A 200 -12.71 14.01 -7.79
C LEU A 200 -12.36 12.64 -8.39
N ALA A 201 -11.10 12.43 -8.81
CA ALA A 201 -10.64 11.15 -9.32
C ALA A 201 -10.71 10.05 -8.25
N LEU A 202 -10.29 10.35 -7.01
CA LEU A 202 -10.40 9.44 -5.87
C LEU A 202 -11.87 9.02 -5.64
N VAL A 203 -12.79 9.97 -5.64
CA VAL A 203 -14.22 9.69 -5.43
C VAL A 203 -14.81 8.85 -6.58
N ARG A 204 -14.43 9.11 -7.84
CA ARG A 204 -14.88 8.28 -8.97
C ARG A 204 -14.36 6.85 -8.89
N CYS A 205 -13.06 6.69 -8.60
CA CYS A 205 -12.47 5.36 -8.41
C CYS A 205 -13.10 4.61 -7.23
N LEU A 206 -13.29 5.29 -6.10
CA LEU A 206 -13.94 4.72 -4.93
C LEU A 206 -15.36 4.24 -5.26
N ARG A 207 -16.16 5.04 -5.95
CA ARG A 207 -17.51 4.65 -6.38
C ARG A 207 -17.47 3.38 -7.23
N ILE A 208 -16.59 3.33 -8.24
CA ILE A 208 -16.44 2.17 -9.13
C ILE A 208 -16.14 0.90 -8.31
N LEU A 209 -15.20 0.98 -7.36
CA LEU A 209 -14.84 -0.16 -6.53
C LEU A 209 -15.99 -0.57 -5.59
N MET A 210 -16.71 0.39 -5.00
CA MET A 210 -17.85 0.13 -4.12
C MET A 210 -19.05 -0.47 -4.86
N GLU A 211 -19.26 -0.14 -6.13
CA GLU A 211 -20.30 -0.70 -7.00
C GLU A 211 -19.91 -2.07 -7.62
N SER A 212 -18.69 -2.54 -7.42
CA SER A 212 -18.14 -3.75 -8.04
C SER A 212 -18.04 -4.92 -7.06
N ARG A 213 -17.42 -6.03 -7.49
CA ARG A 213 -17.09 -7.18 -6.63
C ARG A 213 -15.77 -7.03 -5.88
N ALA A 214 -15.03 -5.93 -6.11
CA ALA A 214 -13.75 -5.68 -5.43
C ALA A 214 -13.89 -5.64 -3.90
N TYR A 215 -12.77 -5.86 -3.23
CA TYR A 215 -12.58 -5.52 -1.82
C TYR A 215 -11.82 -4.19 -1.74
N PRO A 216 -12.52 -3.05 -1.55
CA PRO A 216 -11.88 -1.75 -1.46
C PRO A 216 -11.17 -1.54 -0.13
N MET A 217 -9.93 -1.07 -0.17
CA MET A 217 -9.13 -0.65 0.97
C MET A 217 -8.81 0.84 0.76
N LEU A 218 -9.46 1.73 1.49
CA LEU A 218 -9.34 3.17 1.26
C LEU A 218 -8.25 3.79 2.14
N ALA A 219 -7.13 4.19 1.53
CA ALA A 219 -6.02 4.82 2.23
C ALA A 219 -6.22 6.35 2.31
N THR A 220 -6.91 6.82 3.33
CA THR A 220 -7.18 8.24 3.58
C THR A 220 -7.27 8.54 5.07
N HIS A 221 -6.99 9.81 5.44
CA HIS A 221 -7.28 10.40 6.75
C HIS A 221 -8.32 11.53 6.66
N ASP A 222 -8.89 11.78 5.47
CA ASP A 222 -9.91 12.82 5.29
C ASP A 222 -11.28 12.27 5.75
N PRO A 223 -11.87 12.81 6.84
CA PRO A 223 -13.13 12.32 7.38
C PRO A 223 -14.28 12.42 6.37
N ARG A 224 -14.26 13.40 5.46
CA ARG A 224 -15.30 13.55 4.42
C ARG A 224 -15.27 12.40 3.42
N ILE A 225 -14.06 11.91 3.09
CA ILE A 225 -13.90 10.77 2.19
C ILE A 225 -14.29 9.46 2.90
N ILE A 226 -14.02 9.35 4.20
CA ILE A 226 -14.47 8.22 5.02
C ILE A 226 -16.00 8.18 5.09
N GLU A 227 -16.66 9.30 5.39
CA GLU A 227 -18.13 9.40 5.40
C GLU A 227 -18.73 9.04 4.04
N LEU A 228 -18.12 9.51 2.95
CA LEU A 228 -18.55 9.14 1.60
C LEU A 228 -18.39 7.64 1.33
N ALA A 229 -17.30 7.02 1.79
CA ALA A 229 -17.10 5.58 1.65
C ALA A 229 -18.17 4.79 2.39
N GLN A 230 -18.53 5.20 3.60
CA GLN A 230 -19.59 4.58 4.40
C GLN A 230 -20.96 4.71 3.73
N GLU A 231 -21.27 5.89 3.18
CA GLU A 231 -22.51 6.12 2.43
C GLU A 231 -22.58 5.27 1.14
N LEU A 232 -21.48 5.18 0.40
CA LEU A 232 -21.39 4.32 -0.79
C LEU A 232 -21.54 2.84 -0.43
N ALA A 233 -20.94 2.40 0.67
CA ALA A 233 -21.09 1.03 1.16
C ALA A 233 -22.58 0.73 1.48
N LEU A 234 -23.24 1.62 2.22
CA LEU A 234 -24.65 1.48 2.56
C LEU A 234 -25.54 1.39 1.31
N ARG A 235 -25.34 2.28 0.34
CA ARG A 235 -26.11 2.29 -0.94
C ARG A 235 -25.94 1.03 -1.76
N ASN A 236 -24.78 0.40 -1.67
CA ASN A 236 -24.46 -0.83 -2.41
C ASN A 236 -24.68 -2.10 -1.59
N GLY A 237 -25.29 -2.01 -0.40
CA GLY A 237 -25.58 -3.16 0.46
C GLY A 237 -24.31 -3.85 0.99
N ARG A 238 -23.20 -3.12 1.10
CA ARG A 238 -21.94 -3.66 1.61
C ARG A 238 -21.92 -3.70 3.13
N GLY A 239 -21.65 -4.88 3.69
CA GLY A 239 -21.40 -5.01 5.12
C GLY A 239 -20.00 -4.47 5.53
N PRO A 240 -19.79 -4.27 6.83
CA PRO A 240 -18.53 -3.69 7.37
C PRO A 240 -17.29 -4.54 7.07
N GLU A 241 -17.47 -5.84 6.78
CA GLU A 241 -16.36 -6.75 6.44
C GLU A 241 -16.00 -6.75 4.94
N SER A 242 -16.73 -5.98 4.11
CA SER A 242 -16.55 -6.01 2.65
C SER A 242 -15.66 -4.86 2.12
N PHE A 243 -15.17 -4.01 3.00
CA PHE A 243 -14.23 -2.91 2.69
C PHE A 243 -13.53 -2.46 3.98
N GLU A 244 -12.47 -1.63 3.84
CA GLU A 244 -11.76 -1.03 4.96
C GLU A 244 -11.23 0.39 4.64
N TYR A 245 -10.88 1.17 5.69
CA TYR A 245 -10.26 2.50 5.59
C TYR A 245 -9.38 2.81 6.81
#